data_0689d87571b69b7d90bab7edadf95fda
#
_entry.id   0689d87571b69b7d90bab7edadf95fda
#
_cell.length_a   1.000
_cell.length_b   1.000
_cell.length_c   1.000
_cell.angle_alpha   90.00
_cell.angle_beta   90.00
_cell.angle_gamma   90.00
#
_symmetry.space_group_name_H-M   'P 1'
#
loop_
_entity.id
_entity.type
_entity.pdbx_description
1 polymer ?
#
loop_
_entity_poly.entity_id
_entity_poly.type
_entity_poly.pdbx_seq_one_letter_code
_entity_poly.pdbx_strand_id
1 'polypeptide(L)'
;EYQLEHGRCRRCGKRRSSKLPEGVTPDTFGPRVKSIIAAFSGFYKNSKREIASVVNDIFNLNISVGSISNSEHRVASKCKKMYEQIEQEISRSKVLHIDETSHYNKGKLAWCWMFASNTASFVKFTESRGMKVLQNSKFCNRNSLVITDRYAAYNYFADKNRQICWAHLSRDFERLAHSWNIEVKVLGCYLRNVATELFALKKALLKSEIDVLRFVRRARKLRKRTKYYLKEISRLPEAIGASRVAKNVLRSERMMWKFLDDPENIPLTNNHAERQIRHYVVYRKNSYFTQSKRGNTFLERIISLYLTWKQRGLNPFQNLLSIVS
;
A
#
# COMPACT_ATOMS: atom_id res chain seq x y z
N GLU A 1 4.35 -23.64 -30.66
CA GLU A 1 4.72 -22.54 -31.56
C GLU A 1 4.05 -22.77 -32.92
N TYR A 2 3.49 -21.68 -33.49
CA TYR A 2 2.91 -21.70 -34.83
C TYR A 2 3.75 -20.82 -35.73
N GLN A 3 4.28 -21.39 -36.83
CA GLN A 3 4.98 -20.65 -37.88
C GLN A 3 4.01 -20.34 -39.01
N LEU A 4 3.83 -19.06 -39.32
CA LEU A 4 2.96 -18.61 -40.40
C LEU A 4 3.79 -18.35 -41.63
N GLU A 5 3.44 -19.02 -42.73
CA GLU A 5 4.07 -18.76 -44.00
C GLU A 5 3.51 -17.47 -44.61
N HIS A 6 4.39 -16.64 -45.16
CA HIS A 6 4.07 -15.43 -45.85
C HIS A 6 4.67 -15.48 -47.26
N GLY A 7 3.85 -15.23 -48.25
CA GLY A 7 4.27 -15.24 -49.64
C GLY A 7 3.73 -14.07 -50.44
N ARG A 8 4.40 -13.75 -51.52
CA ARG A 8 3.93 -12.80 -52.52
C ARG A 8 3.67 -13.53 -53.83
N CYS A 9 2.48 -13.42 -54.40
CA CYS A 9 2.14 -14.02 -55.66
C CYS A 9 3.03 -13.47 -56.79
N ARG A 10 3.76 -14.32 -57.45
CA ARG A 10 4.66 -13.91 -58.55
C ARG A 10 3.89 -13.30 -59.73
N ARG A 11 2.61 -13.70 -59.95
CA ARG A 11 1.79 -13.24 -61.07
C ARG A 11 1.11 -11.87 -60.81
N CYS A 12 0.57 -11.64 -59.63
CA CYS A 12 -0.22 -10.42 -59.35
C CYS A 12 0.36 -9.57 -58.21
N GLY A 13 1.49 -9.93 -57.63
CA GLY A 13 2.13 -9.19 -56.54
C GLY A 13 1.39 -9.20 -55.20
N LYS A 14 0.23 -9.83 -55.09
CA LYS A 14 -0.61 -9.83 -53.85
C LYS A 14 0.08 -10.63 -52.76
N ARG A 15 0.17 -10.04 -51.56
CA ARG A 15 0.65 -10.73 -50.34
C ARG A 15 -0.41 -11.69 -49.83
N ARG A 16 0.01 -12.88 -49.45
CA ARG A 16 -0.80 -13.87 -48.74
C ARG A 16 -0.04 -14.34 -47.50
N SER A 17 -0.76 -14.65 -46.46
CA SER A 17 -0.24 -15.31 -45.26
C SER A 17 -1.17 -16.45 -44.86
N SER A 18 -0.63 -17.50 -44.29
CA SER A 18 -1.40 -18.56 -43.67
C SER A 18 -2.23 -18.01 -42.52
N LYS A 19 -3.37 -18.62 -42.29
CA LYS A 19 -4.24 -18.28 -41.16
C LYS A 19 -3.84 -19.11 -39.93
N LEU A 20 -3.96 -18.50 -38.75
CA LEU A 20 -3.85 -19.27 -37.50
C LEU A 20 -5.00 -20.28 -37.38
N PRO A 21 -4.79 -21.43 -36.75
CA PRO A 21 -5.85 -22.36 -36.40
C PRO A 21 -6.96 -21.67 -35.56
N GLU A 22 -8.17 -22.20 -35.65
CA GLU A 22 -9.30 -21.74 -34.86
C GLU A 22 -8.98 -21.80 -33.34
N GLY A 23 -9.33 -20.75 -32.61
CA GLY A 23 -9.03 -20.62 -31.16
C GLY A 23 -7.63 -20.11 -30.84
N VAL A 24 -6.74 -19.95 -31.84
CA VAL A 24 -5.40 -19.41 -31.61
C VAL A 24 -5.40 -17.89 -31.84
N THR A 25 -5.03 -17.14 -30.80
CA THR A 25 -4.92 -15.67 -30.89
C THR A 25 -3.69 -15.24 -31.71
N PRO A 26 -3.76 -14.12 -32.48
CA PRO A 26 -2.63 -13.61 -33.26
C PRO A 26 -1.51 -12.98 -32.44
N ASP A 27 -1.45 -13.27 -31.16
CA ASP A 27 -0.46 -12.75 -30.23
C ASP A 27 0.84 -13.57 -30.28
N THR A 28 1.98 -12.88 -30.24
CA THR A 28 3.31 -13.53 -30.22
C THR A 28 3.48 -14.48 -29.02
N PHE A 29 2.86 -14.16 -27.88
CA PHE A 29 2.92 -14.98 -26.67
C PHE A 29 1.52 -15.36 -26.22
N GLY A 30 1.36 -16.63 -25.85
CA GLY A 30 0.11 -17.15 -25.28
C GLY A 30 -0.17 -16.60 -23.86
N PRO A 31 -1.38 -16.87 -23.33
CA PRO A 31 -1.79 -16.35 -22.02
C PRO A 31 -0.83 -16.70 -20.88
N ARG A 32 -0.32 -17.95 -20.87
CA ARG A 32 0.59 -18.42 -19.80
C ARG A 32 1.91 -17.65 -19.79
N VAL A 33 2.53 -17.41 -20.94
CA VAL A 33 3.79 -16.63 -21.04
C VAL A 33 3.56 -15.19 -20.61
N LYS A 34 2.46 -14.55 -21.04
CA LYS A 34 2.10 -13.20 -20.62
C LYS A 34 1.88 -13.12 -19.10
N SER A 35 1.22 -14.12 -18.49
CA SER A 35 1.01 -14.20 -17.07
C SER A 35 2.33 -14.39 -16.31
N ILE A 36 3.26 -15.20 -16.81
CA ILE A 36 4.60 -15.37 -16.24
C ILE A 36 5.36 -14.03 -16.25
N ILE A 37 5.39 -13.35 -17.40
CA ILE A 37 6.02 -12.02 -17.51
C ILE A 37 5.45 -11.02 -16.51
N ALA A 38 4.12 -10.93 -16.43
CA ALA A 38 3.45 -10.02 -15.52
C ALA A 38 3.68 -10.40 -14.05
N ALA A 39 3.75 -11.68 -13.73
CA ALA A 39 4.07 -12.17 -12.39
C ALA A 39 5.53 -11.84 -12.01
N PHE A 40 6.49 -12.11 -12.88
CA PHE A 40 7.89 -11.75 -12.61
C PHE A 40 8.04 -10.24 -12.38
N SER A 41 7.39 -9.42 -13.19
CA SER A 41 7.41 -7.96 -13.03
C SER A 41 6.67 -7.51 -11.76
N GLY A 42 5.38 -7.79 -11.65
CA GLY A 42 4.52 -7.23 -10.63
C GLY A 42 4.53 -7.98 -9.29
N PHE A 43 4.57 -9.32 -9.29
CA PHE A 43 4.55 -10.13 -8.07
C PHE A 43 5.95 -10.29 -7.48
N TYR A 44 6.93 -10.63 -8.33
CA TYR A 44 8.29 -10.95 -7.88
C TYR A 44 9.25 -9.78 -8.00
N LYS A 45 8.82 -8.66 -8.61
CA LYS A 45 9.53 -7.36 -8.63
C LYS A 45 10.84 -7.38 -9.41
N ASN A 46 10.97 -8.27 -10.39
CA ASN A 46 12.11 -8.31 -11.27
C ASN A 46 12.12 -7.13 -12.24
N SER A 47 13.30 -6.67 -12.59
CA SER A 47 13.48 -5.71 -13.68
C SER A 47 13.18 -6.36 -15.04
N LYS A 48 12.84 -5.55 -16.05
CA LYS A 48 12.55 -6.08 -17.40
C LYS A 48 13.74 -6.79 -18.04
N ARG A 49 14.97 -6.38 -17.70
CA ARG A 49 16.17 -7.05 -18.19
C ARG A 49 16.34 -8.42 -17.55
N GLU A 50 16.15 -8.52 -16.23
CA GLU A 50 16.17 -9.81 -15.54
C GLU A 50 15.07 -10.73 -16.07
N ILE A 51 13.85 -10.21 -16.34
CA ILE A 51 12.77 -11.00 -16.92
C ILE A 51 13.17 -11.53 -18.30
N ALA A 52 13.80 -10.70 -19.15
CA ALA A 52 14.29 -11.14 -20.46
C ALA A 52 15.32 -12.27 -20.31
N SER A 53 16.31 -12.12 -19.41
CA SER A 53 17.28 -13.18 -19.14
C SER A 53 16.62 -14.46 -18.63
N VAL A 54 15.79 -14.38 -17.59
CA VAL A 54 15.11 -15.56 -17.02
C VAL A 54 14.25 -16.30 -18.07
N VAL A 55 13.52 -15.55 -18.89
CA VAL A 55 12.67 -16.13 -19.95
C VAL A 55 13.50 -16.79 -21.04
N ASN A 56 14.64 -16.20 -21.40
CA ASN A 56 15.56 -16.80 -22.35
C ASN A 56 16.24 -18.05 -21.74
N ASP A 57 16.82 -17.94 -20.56
CA ASP A 57 17.65 -18.99 -19.96
C ASP A 57 16.85 -20.24 -19.55
N ILE A 58 15.63 -20.03 -19.01
CA ILE A 58 14.81 -21.15 -18.49
C ILE A 58 13.86 -21.69 -19.58
N PHE A 59 13.31 -20.83 -20.41
CA PHE A 59 12.26 -21.23 -21.36
C PHE A 59 12.75 -21.21 -22.83
N ASN A 60 14.01 -20.86 -23.06
CA ASN A 60 14.60 -20.68 -24.40
C ASN A 60 13.73 -19.79 -25.32
N LEU A 61 13.16 -18.71 -24.74
CA LEU A 61 12.31 -17.76 -25.46
C LEU A 61 13.02 -16.41 -25.56
N ASN A 62 13.49 -16.08 -26.74
CA ASN A 62 14.12 -14.78 -26.99
C ASN A 62 13.07 -13.67 -26.99
N ILE A 63 13.11 -12.82 -25.96
CA ILE A 63 12.14 -11.75 -25.75
C ILE A 63 12.81 -10.40 -25.55
N SER A 64 12.35 -9.38 -26.25
CA SER A 64 12.82 -8.00 -26.08
C SER A 64 12.15 -7.31 -24.87
N VAL A 65 12.82 -6.32 -24.28
CA VAL A 65 12.26 -5.43 -23.25
C VAL A 65 10.99 -4.73 -23.72
N GLY A 66 10.90 -4.41 -25.01
CA GLY A 66 9.71 -3.87 -25.65
C GLY A 66 8.54 -4.84 -25.63
N SER A 67 8.77 -6.11 -25.94
CA SER A 67 7.76 -7.17 -25.91
C SER A 67 7.28 -7.46 -24.47
N ILE A 68 8.16 -7.39 -23.47
CA ILE A 68 7.79 -7.46 -22.04
C ILE A 68 6.83 -6.32 -21.70
N SER A 69 7.18 -5.06 -22.08
CA SER A 69 6.34 -3.89 -21.82
C SER A 69 4.97 -3.98 -22.49
N ASN A 70 4.91 -4.55 -23.71
CA ASN A 70 3.65 -4.78 -24.43
C ASN A 70 2.80 -5.89 -23.76
N SER A 71 3.43 -6.96 -23.27
CA SER A 71 2.76 -8.01 -22.51
C SER A 71 2.17 -7.48 -21.21
N GLU A 72 2.93 -6.69 -20.45
CA GLU A 72 2.44 -6.00 -19.23
C GLU A 72 1.20 -5.15 -19.52
N HIS A 73 1.20 -4.40 -20.62
CA HIS A 73 0.04 -3.57 -21.00
C HIS A 73 -1.20 -4.40 -21.34
N ARG A 74 -1.04 -5.49 -22.09
CA ARG A 74 -2.14 -6.40 -22.43
C ARG A 74 -2.73 -7.07 -21.20
N VAL A 75 -1.87 -7.56 -20.29
CA VAL A 75 -2.30 -8.11 -19.00
C VAL A 75 -3.02 -7.05 -18.17
N ALA A 76 -2.47 -5.84 -18.07
CA ALA A 76 -3.11 -4.75 -17.36
C ALA A 76 -4.52 -4.44 -17.90
N SER A 77 -4.72 -4.52 -19.21
CA SER A 77 -6.04 -4.29 -19.82
C SER A 77 -7.05 -5.35 -19.39
N LYS A 78 -6.66 -6.63 -19.37
CA LYS A 78 -7.52 -7.73 -18.90
C LYS A 78 -7.81 -7.64 -17.37
N CYS A 79 -6.88 -7.14 -16.57
CA CYS A 79 -7.04 -6.94 -15.13
C CYS A 79 -7.96 -5.77 -14.74
N LYS A 80 -8.44 -4.95 -15.70
CA LYS A 80 -9.21 -3.73 -15.43
C LYS A 80 -10.45 -4.00 -14.56
N LYS A 81 -11.29 -4.95 -14.94
CA LYS A 81 -12.54 -5.28 -14.25
C LYS A 81 -12.33 -5.67 -12.79
N MET A 82 -11.36 -6.55 -12.53
CA MET A 82 -11.04 -6.98 -11.17
C MET A 82 -10.46 -5.82 -10.32
N TYR A 83 -9.63 -4.97 -10.90
CA TYR A 83 -9.11 -3.78 -10.24
C TYR A 83 -10.23 -2.80 -9.84
N GLU A 84 -11.22 -2.57 -10.71
CA GLU A 84 -12.40 -1.75 -10.42
C GLU A 84 -13.29 -2.37 -9.32
N GLN A 85 -13.37 -3.70 -9.26
CA GLN A 85 -14.07 -4.40 -8.16
C GLN A 85 -13.34 -4.19 -6.82
N ILE A 86 -12.00 -4.27 -6.81
CA ILE A 86 -11.20 -3.96 -5.61
C ILE A 86 -11.42 -2.51 -5.17
N GLU A 87 -11.44 -1.55 -6.11
CA GLU A 87 -11.73 -0.14 -5.83
C GLU A 87 -13.08 0.03 -5.13
N GLN A 88 -14.13 -0.63 -5.64
CA GLN A 88 -15.46 -0.61 -5.04
C GLN A 88 -15.48 -1.25 -3.64
N GLU A 89 -14.78 -2.37 -3.44
CA GLU A 89 -14.68 -3.01 -2.14
C GLU A 89 -14.00 -2.10 -1.11
N ILE A 90 -12.89 -1.48 -1.48
CA ILE A 90 -12.19 -0.50 -0.64
C ILE A 90 -13.11 0.68 -0.29
N SER A 91 -13.88 1.20 -1.26
CA SER A 91 -14.80 2.32 -1.01
C SER A 91 -15.94 1.99 -0.04
N ARG A 92 -16.30 0.71 0.11
CA ARG A 92 -17.34 0.22 1.02
C ARG A 92 -16.79 -0.26 2.36
N SER A 93 -15.47 -0.31 2.52
CA SER A 93 -14.85 -0.84 3.72
C SER A 93 -15.10 0.05 4.94
N LYS A 94 -15.52 -0.55 6.06
CA LYS A 94 -15.77 0.16 7.31
C LYS A 94 -14.47 0.65 7.97
N VAL A 95 -13.39 -0.10 7.80
CA VAL A 95 -12.06 0.19 8.35
C VAL A 95 -11.05 0.17 7.21
N LEU A 96 -10.28 1.24 7.08
CA LEU A 96 -9.24 1.40 6.07
C LEU A 96 -7.90 1.78 6.71
N HIS A 97 -6.86 1.14 6.27
CA HIS A 97 -5.48 1.53 6.50
C HIS A 97 -4.99 2.30 5.28
N ILE A 98 -4.45 3.50 5.48
CA ILE A 98 -3.96 4.32 4.37
C ILE A 98 -2.52 4.71 4.62
N ASP A 99 -1.70 4.58 3.60
CA ASP A 99 -0.29 4.99 3.62
C ASP A 99 0.14 5.45 2.22
N GLU A 100 1.18 6.26 2.11
CA GLU A 100 1.70 6.71 0.85
C GLU A 100 3.24 6.76 0.85
N THR A 101 3.80 6.61 -0.33
CA THR A 101 5.26 6.69 -0.52
C THR A 101 5.61 7.40 -1.83
N SER A 102 6.81 7.95 -1.91
CA SER A 102 7.27 8.63 -3.13
C SER A 102 7.33 7.67 -4.33
N HIS A 103 6.98 8.20 -5.46
CA HIS A 103 7.08 7.58 -6.77
C HIS A 103 7.70 8.56 -7.76
N TYR A 104 8.32 8.06 -8.83
CA TYR A 104 8.78 8.89 -9.93
C TYR A 104 8.23 8.33 -11.25
N ASN A 105 7.71 9.21 -12.08
CA ASN A 105 7.28 8.87 -13.44
C ASN A 105 8.01 9.78 -14.43
N LYS A 106 8.84 9.20 -15.29
CA LYS A 106 9.73 9.96 -16.19
C LYS A 106 10.56 11.03 -15.45
N GLY A 107 11.11 10.68 -14.29
CA GLY A 107 11.89 11.59 -13.46
C GLY A 107 11.06 12.62 -12.68
N LYS A 108 9.76 12.76 -12.91
CA LYS A 108 8.88 13.68 -12.17
C LYS A 108 8.37 13.02 -10.90
N LEU A 109 8.44 13.74 -9.78
CA LEU A 109 7.93 13.29 -8.48
C LEU A 109 6.41 13.08 -8.56
N ALA A 110 6.00 11.93 -8.07
CA ALA A 110 4.62 11.49 -7.92
C ALA A 110 4.49 10.68 -6.62
N TRP A 111 3.33 10.11 -6.34
CA TRP A 111 3.05 9.40 -5.10
C TRP A 111 2.29 8.11 -5.35
N CYS A 112 2.72 7.06 -4.66
CA CYS A 112 2.01 5.80 -4.60
C CYS A 112 1.19 5.78 -3.30
N TRP A 113 -0.12 5.72 -3.44
CA TRP A 113 -1.07 5.56 -2.34
C TRP A 113 -1.47 4.11 -2.21
N MET A 114 -1.54 3.64 -0.98
CA MET A 114 -2.03 2.32 -0.59
C MET A 114 -3.27 2.49 0.28
N PHE A 115 -4.36 1.88 -0.13
CA PHE A 115 -5.59 1.75 0.64
C PHE A 115 -5.80 0.26 0.91
N ALA A 116 -5.82 -0.12 2.17
CA ALA A 116 -5.92 -1.53 2.55
C ALA A 116 -7.04 -1.75 3.57
N SER A 117 -7.90 -2.73 3.31
CA SER A 117 -8.81 -3.33 4.26
C SER A 117 -8.28 -4.69 4.72
N ASN A 118 -9.03 -5.42 5.53
CA ASN A 118 -8.64 -6.77 5.93
C ASN A 118 -8.64 -7.77 4.76
N THR A 119 -9.36 -7.50 3.67
CA THR A 119 -9.60 -8.43 2.56
C THR A 119 -9.11 -7.94 1.22
N ALA A 120 -8.73 -6.67 1.10
CA ALA A 120 -8.34 -6.06 -0.17
C ALA A 120 -7.27 -4.99 0.02
N SER A 121 -6.43 -4.82 -1.02
CA SER A 121 -5.44 -3.75 -1.12
C SER A 121 -5.55 -3.08 -2.48
N PHE A 122 -5.61 -1.75 -2.47
CA PHE A 122 -5.76 -0.92 -3.65
C PHE A 122 -4.60 0.07 -3.76
N VAL A 123 -3.93 0.06 -4.90
CA VAL A 123 -2.80 0.95 -5.21
C VAL A 123 -3.23 1.99 -6.22
N LYS A 124 -2.87 3.25 -5.95
CA LYS A 124 -3.11 4.37 -6.87
C LYS A 124 -1.89 5.27 -6.96
N PHE A 125 -1.47 5.59 -8.19
CA PHE A 125 -0.46 6.62 -8.42
C PHE A 125 -1.10 7.97 -8.70
N THR A 126 -0.57 9.02 -8.07
CA THR A 126 -1.04 10.40 -8.21
C THR A 126 0.13 11.36 -8.30
N GLU A 127 -0.10 12.52 -8.90
CA GLU A 127 0.92 13.58 -9.01
C GLU A 127 1.09 14.36 -7.70
N SER A 128 0.16 14.22 -6.76
CA SER A 128 0.14 14.96 -5.51
C SER A 128 0.07 14.03 -4.30
N ARG A 129 0.66 14.46 -3.19
CA ARG A 129 0.49 13.90 -1.84
C ARG A 129 -0.62 14.60 -1.05
N GLY A 130 -1.19 15.68 -1.60
CA GLY A 130 -2.08 16.56 -0.88
C GLY A 130 -3.48 15.99 -0.62
N MET A 131 -4.23 16.67 0.26
CA MET A 131 -5.60 16.34 0.65
C MET A 131 -6.55 16.19 -0.56
N LYS A 132 -6.33 16.95 -1.63
CA LYS A 132 -7.14 16.88 -2.86
C LYS A 132 -7.21 15.47 -3.48
N VAL A 133 -6.18 14.63 -3.27
CA VAL A 133 -6.20 13.24 -3.72
C VAL A 133 -7.31 12.46 -3.04
N LEU A 134 -7.48 12.65 -1.73
CA LEU A 134 -8.52 11.99 -0.95
C LEU A 134 -9.91 12.58 -1.26
N GLN A 135 -10.00 13.90 -1.44
CA GLN A 135 -11.26 14.61 -1.77
C GLN A 135 -11.85 14.16 -3.12
N ASN A 136 -10.98 13.98 -4.11
CA ASN A 136 -11.38 13.66 -5.48
C ASN A 136 -11.47 12.14 -5.74
N SER A 137 -11.17 11.32 -4.73
CA SER A 137 -11.15 9.87 -4.89
C SER A 137 -12.53 9.25 -4.71
N LYS A 138 -12.92 8.36 -5.64
CA LYS A 138 -14.12 7.53 -5.53
C LYS A 138 -13.94 6.36 -4.54
N PHE A 139 -12.70 6.06 -4.18
CA PHE A 139 -12.32 4.92 -3.34
C PHE A 139 -12.15 5.30 -1.86
N CYS A 140 -12.43 6.52 -1.48
CA CYS A 140 -12.23 7.01 -0.11
C CYS A 140 -13.57 7.47 0.49
N ASN A 141 -14.19 6.61 1.29
CA ASN A 141 -15.41 6.96 1.98
C ASN A 141 -15.09 7.76 3.26
N ARG A 142 -15.61 8.99 3.39
CA ARG A 142 -15.43 9.83 4.59
C ARG A 142 -15.98 9.23 5.87
N ASN A 143 -16.91 8.28 5.77
CA ASN A 143 -17.54 7.63 6.91
C ASN A 143 -16.75 6.40 7.39
N SER A 144 -15.78 5.92 6.62
CA SER A 144 -14.92 4.83 7.05
C SER A 144 -14.03 5.27 8.22
N LEU A 145 -13.79 4.37 9.17
CA LEU A 145 -12.74 4.54 10.14
C LEU A 145 -11.38 4.36 9.44
N VAL A 146 -10.54 5.39 9.47
CA VAL A 146 -9.23 5.33 8.83
C VAL A 146 -8.11 5.26 9.84
N ILE A 147 -7.14 4.38 9.60
CA ILE A 147 -5.91 4.26 10.39
C ILE A 147 -4.77 4.88 9.58
N THR A 148 -4.15 5.91 10.10
CA THR A 148 -3.13 6.70 9.38
C THR A 148 -2.04 7.17 10.33
N ASP A 149 -0.97 7.72 9.79
CA ASP A 149 -0.07 8.59 10.53
C ASP A 149 -0.69 9.99 10.77
N ARG A 150 0.10 10.99 11.18
CA ARG A 150 -0.35 12.37 11.43
C ARG A 150 -0.11 13.31 10.25
N TYR A 151 0.10 12.80 9.05
CA TYR A 151 0.29 13.67 7.89
C TYR A 151 -0.95 14.52 7.59
N ALA A 152 -0.73 15.78 7.23
CA ALA A 152 -1.81 16.78 7.13
C ALA A 152 -2.88 16.46 6.08
N ALA A 153 -2.56 15.71 5.02
CA ALA A 153 -3.56 15.32 4.02
C ALA A 153 -4.72 14.53 4.63
N TYR A 154 -4.47 13.76 5.68
CA TYR A 154 -5.48 12.97 6.38
C TYR A 154 -6.45 13.80 7.25
N ASN A 155 -6.24 15.10 7.39
CA ASN A 155 -7.22 16.01 8.01
C ASN A 155 -8.49 16.15 7.16
N TYR A 156 -8.54 15.53 5.98
CA TYR A 156 -9.76 15.30 5.21
C TYR A 156 -10.82 14.50 5.98
N PHE A 157 -10.38 13.54 6.79
CA PHE A 157 -11.27 12.72 7.61
C PHE A 157 -11.59 13.44 8.92
N ALA A 158 -12.85 13.33 9.37
CA ALA A 158 -13.23 13.85 10.67
C ALA A 158 -12.51 13.09 11.80
N ASP A 159 -12.16 13.77 12.88
CA ASP A 159 -11.45 13.19 14.03
C ASP A 159 -12.15 11.95 14.61
N LYS A 160 -13.48 11.93 14.59
CA LYS A 160 -14.29 10.79 15.06
C LYS A 160 -14.13 9.52 14.20
N ASN A 161 -13.65 9.66 12.97
CA ASN A 161 -13.47 8.59 11.99
C ASN A 161 -11.99 8.27 11.76
N ARG A 162 -11.09 8.68 12.65
CA ARG A 162 -9.66 8.51 12.46
C ARG A 162 -8.99 7.90 13.69
N GLN A 163 -8.15 6.90 13.49
CA GLN A 163 -7.21 6.36 14.46
C GLN A 163 -5.79 6.71 14.05
N ILE A 164 -5.05 7.36 14.93
CA ILE A 164 -3.63 7.64 14.71
C ILE A 164 -2.78 6.41 15.05
N CYS A 165 -1.82 6.12 14.18
CA CYS A 165 -0.87 5.03 14.34
C CYS A 165 0.04 5.22 15.56
N TRP A 166 -0.09 4.36 16.56
CA TRP A 166 0.73 4.39 17.78
C TRP A 166 2.20 4.03 17.53
N ALA A 167 2.52 3.31 16.45
CA ALA A 167 3.93 3.07 16.10
C ALA A 167 4.66 4.37 15.71
N HIS A 168 3.96 5.31 15.06
CA HIS A 168 4.50 6.65 14.77
C HIS A 168 4.61 7.50 16.04
N LEU A 169 3.61 7.45 16.91
CA LEU A 169 3.65 8.14 18.20
C LEU A 169 4.81 7.63 19.08
N SER A 170 5.04 6.32 19.10
CA SER A 170 6.17 5.73 19.85
C SER A 170 7.51 6.26 19.36
N ARG A 171 7.68 6.46 18.06
CA ARG A 171 8.91 7.08 17.52
C ARG A 171 9.04 8.56 17.92
N ASP A 172 7.95 9.29 18.02
CA ASP A 172 7.97 10.66 18.52
C ASP A 172 8.31 10.68 20.03
N PHE A 173 7.76 9.77 20.82
CA PHE A 173 8.06 9.64 22.26
C PHE A 173 9.52 9.21 22.49
N GLU A 174 10.05 8.32 21.64
CA GLU A 174 11.46 7.94 21.66
C GLU A 174 12.37 9.15 21.40
N ARG A 175 12.03 10.01 20.41
CA ARG A 175 12.78 11.26 20.17
C ARG A 175 12.74 12.20 21.38
N LEU A 176 11.60 12.32 22.06
CA LEU A 176 11.48 13.09 23.30
C LEU A 176 12.32 12.49 24.42
N ALA A 177 12.37 11.17 24.56
CA ALA A 177 13.18 10.45 25.56
C ALA A 177 14.70 10.60 25.33
N HIS A 178 15.13 10.98 24.12
CA HIS A 178 16.53 11.28 23.78
C HIS A 178 16.80 12.79 23.70
N SER A 179 15.94 13.63 24.25
CA SER A 179 16.13 15.09 24.28
C SER A 179 17.36 15.48 25.10
N TRP A 180 18.05 16.55 24.69
CA TRP A 180 19.10 17.21 25.47
C TRP A 180 18.56 17.92 26.72
N ASN A 181 17.32 18.41 26.68
CA ASN A 181 16.65 18.99 27.83
C ASN A 181 16.23 17.86 28.79
N ILE A 182 16.71 17.92 30.03
CA ILE A 182 16.54 16.87 31.05
C ILE A 182 15.05 16.63 31.37
N GLU A 183 14.26 17.70 31.53
CA GLU A 183 12.82 17.57 31.81
C GLU A 183 12.09 16.87 30.67
N VAL A 184 12.34 17.29 29.41
CA VAL A 184 11.76 16.63 28.22
C VAL A 184 12.18 15.18 28.14
N LYS A 185 13.46 14.86 28.45
CA LYS A 185 13.98 13.49 28.46
C LYS A 185 13.23 12.61 29.47
N VAL A 186 13.05 13.08 30.69
CA VAL A 186 12.33 12.33 31.74
C VAL A 186 10.87 12.10 31.34
N LEU A 187 10.17 13.16 30.92
CA LEU A 187 8.77 13.05 30.48
C LEU A 187 8.62 12.21 29.21
N GLY A 188 9.59 12.27 28.30
CA GLY A 188 9.68 11.42 27.12
C GLY A 188 9.84 9.93 27.46
N CYS A 189 10.67 9.61 28.47
CA CYS A 189 10.78 8.25 28.98
C CYS A 189 9.46 7.73 29.56
N TYR A 190 8.70 8.56 30.28
CA TYR A 190 7.37 8.17 30.75
C TYR A 190 6.40 7.95 29.60
N LEU A 191 6.40 8.79 28.57
CA LEU A 191 5.58 8.60 27.36
C LEU A 191 5.94 7.31 26.61
N ARG A 192 7.23 6.99 26.49
CA ARG A 192 7.70 5.73 25.88
C ARG A 192 7.19 4.53 26.67
N ASN A 193 7.29 4.57 28.01
CA ASN A 193 6.79 3.50 28.88
C ASN A 193 5.27 3.33 28.75
N VAL A 194 4.50 4.43 28.63
CA VAL A 194 3.07 4.38 28.34
C VAL A 194 2.77 3.65 27.02
N ALA A 195 3.53 3.94 25.96
CA ALA A 195 3.35 3.26 24.67
C ALA A 195 3.65 1.76 24.79
N THR A 196 4.74 1.39 25.45
CA THR A 196 5.11 -0.02 25.70
C THR A 196 4.01 -0.74 26.49
N GLU A 197 3.50 -0.12 27.57
CA GLU A 197 2.40 -0.69 28.38
C GLU A 197 1.12 -0.85 27.55
N LEU A 198 0.79 0.12 26.69
CA LEU A 198 -0.38 0.06 25.83
C LEU A 198 -0.29 -1.09 24.80
N PHE A 199 0.88 -1.29 24.17
CA PHE A 199 1.08 -2.41 23.25
C PHE A 199 0.98 -3.76 23.97
N ALA A 200 1.55 -3.87 25.16
CA ALA A 200 1.43 -5.08 25.97
C ALA A 200 -0.04 -5.38 26.34
N LEU A 201 -0.79 -4.35 26.74
CA LEU A 201 -2.22 -4.46 27.04
C LEU A 201 -3.04 -4.91 25.84
N LYS A 202 -2.78 -4.31 24.65
CA LYS A 202 -3.49 -4.71 23.44
C LYS A 202 -3.17 -6.15 23.05
N LYS A 203 -1.92 -6.57 23.20
CA LYS A 203 -1.52 -7.97 22.97
C LYS A 203 -2.24 -8.93 23.92
N ALA A 204 -2.33 -8.60 25.20
CA ALA A 204 -3.05 -9.40 26.19
C ALA A 204 -4.56 -9.51 25.87
N LEU A 205 -5.19 -8.40 25.44
CA LEU A 205 -6.58 -8.41 24.98
C LEU A 205 -6.77 -9.35 23.79
N LEU A 206 -5.93 -9.23 22.74
CA LEU A 206 -6.02 -10.04 21.52
C LEU A 206 -5.75 -11.53 21.76
N LYS A 207 -5.08 -11.86 22.86
CA LYS A 207 -4.86 -13.23 23.32
C LYS A 207 -5.91 -13.72 24.32
N SER A 208 -6.93 -12.90 24.61
CA SER A 208 -7.96 -13.20 25.63
C SER A 208 -7.38 -13.40 27.05
N GLU A 209 -6.18 -12.91 27.33
CA GLU A 209 -5.55 -12.91 28.67
C GLU A 209 -6.22 -11.90 29.61
N ILE A 210 -6.87 -10.88 29.07
CA ILE A 210 -7.70 -9.90 29.78
C ILE A 210 -8.98 -9.62 29.01
N ASP A 211 -10.04 -9.26 29.73
CA ASP A 211 -11.30 -8.84 29.14
C ASP A 211 -11.27 -7.37 28.65
N VAL A 212 -12.28 -7.01 27.86
CA VAL A 212 -12.44 -5.65 27.31
C VAL A 212 -12.58 -4.59 28.41
N LEU A 213 -13.29 -4.88 29.47
CA LEU A 213 -13.52 -3.91 30.57
C LEU A 213 -12.22 -3.60 31.29
N ARG A 214 -11.42 -4.63 31.59
CA ARG A 214 -10.09 -4.47 32.21
C ARG A 214 -9.15 -3.71 31.28
N PHE A 215 -9.15 -4.03 29.99
CA PHE A 215 -8.38 -3.29 28.98
C PHE A 215 -8.76 -1.81 28.95
N VAL A 216 -10.04 -1.47 28.78
CA VAL A 216 -10.53 -0.09 28.70
C VAL A 216 -10.20 0.69 29.97
N ARG A 217 -10.39 0.10 31.16
CA ARG A 217 -10.06 0.73 32.43
C ARG A 217 -8.56 1.08 32.52
N ARG A 218 -7.68 0.16 32.12
CA ARG A 218 -6.23 0.41 32.15
C ARG A 218 -5.82 1.42 31.07
N ALA A 219 -6.32 1.29 29.86
CA ALA A 219 -6.03 2.21 28.75
C ALA A 219 -6.49 3.65 29.05
N ARG A 220 -7.62 3.84 29.76
CA ARG A 220 -8.06 5.17 30.23
C ARG A 220 -7.08 5.79 31.24
N LYS A 221 -6.43 4.99 32.09
CA LYS A 221 -5.37 5.49 32.97
C LYS A 221 -4.16 5.94 32.18
N LEU A 222 -3.74 5.15 31.17
CA LEU A 222 -2.64 5.52 30.26
C LEU A 222 -2.97 6.80 29.49
N ARG A 223 -4.21 6.99 29.03
CA ARG A 223 -4.67 8.21 28.38
C ARG A 223 -4.49 9.44 29.27
N LYS A 224 -4.87 9.36 30.55
CA LYS A 224 -4.66 10.46 31.52
C LYS A 224 -3.18 10.79 31.70
N ARG A 225 -2.33 9.76 31.87
CA ARG A 225 -0.87 9.92 31.99
C ARG A 225 -0.26 10.56 30.75
N THR A 226 -0.60 10.05 29.55
CA THR A 226 -0.14 10.60 28.27
C THR A 226 -0.49 12.09 28.16
N LYS A 227 -1.74 12.44 28.44
CA LYS A 227 -2.21 13.84 28.39
C LYS A 227 -1.45 14.73 29.37
N TYR A 228 -1.19 14.24 30.58
CA TYR A 228 -0.42 14.97 31.60
C TYR A 228 1.00 15.24 31.10
N TYR A 229 1.77 14.21 30.74
CA TYR A 229 3.16 14.37 30.30
C TYR A 229 3.30 15.26 29.05
N LEU A 230 2.40 15.13 28.08
CA LEU A 230 2.40 15.99 26.91
C LEU A 230 2.08 17.45 27.25
N LYS A 231 1.18 17.70 28.20
CA LYS A 231 0.90 19.06 28.68
C LYS A 231 2.11 19.69 29.34
N GLU A 232 2.81 18.95 30.21
CA GLU A 232 4.03 19.45 30.85
C GLU A 232 5.09 19.82 29.81
N ILE A 233 5.42 18.93 28.86
CA ILE A 233 6.35 19.23 27.77
C ILE A 233 5.89 20.45 26.95
N SER A 234 4.58 20.58 26.70
CA SER A 234 4.05 21.69 25.90
C SER A 234 4.20 23.07 26.52
N ARG A 235 4.47 23.15 27.82
CA ARG A 235 4.63 24.37 28.61
C ARG A 235 6.10 24.82 28.73
N LEU A 236 7.05 23.95 28.37
CA LEU A 236 8.48 24.26 28.50
C LEU A 236 8.92 25.25 27.40
N PRO A 237 9.19 26.52 27.73
CA PRO A 237 9.53 27.55 26.74
C PRO A 237 10.92 27.32 26.14
N GLU A 238 11.84 26.78 26.91
CA GLU A 238 13.23 26.52 26.51
C GLU A 238 13.37 25.34 25.54
N ALA A 239 12.38 24.45 25.52
CA ALA A 239 12.36 23.27 24.69
C ALA A 239 11.42 23.44 23.49
N ILE A 240 11.57 24.53 22.70
CA ILE A 240 10.65 24.94 21.62
C ILE A 240 10.29 23.77 20.68
N GLY A 241 11.28 22.99 20.25
CA GLY A 241 11.06 21.83 19.35
C GLY A 241 10.18 20.77 19.98
N ALA A 242 10.49 20.35 21.22
CA ALA A 242 9.73 19.36 21.97
C ALA A 242 8.32 19.87 22.33
N SER A 243 8.21 21.14 22.76
CA SER A 243 6.93 21.80 23.04
C SER A 243 6.01 21.79 21.82
N ARG A 244 6.54 22.07 20.63
CA ARG A 244 5.79 22.02 19.35
C ARG A 244 5.30 20.60 19.04
N VAL A 245 6.16 19.59 19.21
CA VAL A 245 5.79 18.18 19.03
C VAL A 245 4.66 17.80 20.00
N ALA A 246 4.81 18.13 21.28
CA ALA A 246 3.79 17.83 22.30
C ALA A 246 2.44 18.50 21.99
N LYS A 247 2.43 19.79 21.61
CA LYS A 247 1.22 20.50 21.18
C LYS A 247 0.55 19.83 19.97
N ASN A 248 1.34 19.40 18.98
CA ASN A 248 0.80 18.72 17.80
C ASN A 248 0.21 17.34 18.14
N VAL A 249 0.83 16.60 19.07
CA VAL A 249 0.29 15.32 19.54
C VAL A 249 -0.99 15.54 20.33
N LEU A 250 -1.05 16.54 21.21
CA LEU A 250 -2.26 16.88 21.99
C LEU A 250 -3.46 17.24 21.12
N ARG A 251 -3.25 17.91 19.98
CA ARG A 251 -4.34 18.17 18.99
C ARG A 251 -4.94 16.89 18.43
N SER A 252 -4.17 15.81 18.40
CA SER A 252 -4.61 14.50 17.91
C SER A 252 -5.17 13.60 19.02
N GLU A 253 -5.35 14.09 20.24
CA GLU A 253 -5.65 13.30 21.44
C GLU A 253 -6.86 12.40 21.24
N ARG A 254 -7.96 12.90 20.68
CA ARG A 254 -9.16 12.12 20.41
C ARG A 254 -8.88 10.96 19.43
N MET A 255 -8.13 11.25 18.37
CA MET A 255 -7.77 10.28 17.34
C MET A 255 -6.78 9.22 17.81
N MET A 256 -5.91 9.55 18.77
CA MET A 256 -4.97 8.58 19.35
C MET A 256 -5.68 7.46 20.10
N TRP A 257 -6.82 7.77 20.71
CA TRP A 257 -7.56 6.87 21.60
C TRP A 257 -8.87 6.37 20.98
N LYS A 258 -9.03 6.51 19.67
CA LYS A 258 -10.22 6.07 18.94
C LYS A 258 -10.49 4.56 19.08
N PHE A 259 -9.44 3.75 19.19
CA PHE A 259 -9.54 2.32 19.42
C PHE A 259 -10.30 1.94 20.71
N LEU A 260 -10.52 2.87 21.64
CA LEU A 260 -11.33 2.63 22.84
C LEU A 260 -12.83 2.47 22.54
N ASP A 261 -13.29 2.90 21.36
CA ASP A 261 -14.67 2.75 20.92
C ASP A 261 -14.99 1.29 20.53
N ASP A 262 -13.96 0.56 20.01
CA ASP A 262 -14.03 -0.86 19.68
C ASP A 262 -12.62 -1.46 19.86
N PRO A 263 -12.27 -1.85 21.11
CA PRO A 263 -10.90 -2.26 21.44
C PRO A 263 -10.42 -3.54 20.75
N GLU A 264 -11.31 -4.41 20.32
CA GLU A 264 -10.96 -5.67 19.65
C GLU A 264 -10.68 -5.45 18.17
N ASN A 265 -11.52 -4.66 17.51
CA ASN A 265 -11.51 -4.54 16.04
C ASN A 265 -10.73 -3.33 15.52
N ILE A 266 -10.55 -2.26 16.33
CA ILE A 266 -9.75 -1.11 15.90
C ILE A 266 -8.28 -1.35 16.26
N PRO A 267 -7.38 -1.44 15.26
CA PRO A 267 -5.96 -1.64 15.51
C PRO A 267 -5.27 -0.37 16.02
N LEU A 268 -4.22 -0.56 16.83
CA LEU A 268 -3.38 0.56 17.30
C LEU A 268 -2.48 1.13 16.23
N THR A 269 -2.11 0.35 15.21
CA THR A 269 -1.06 0.70 14.25
C THR A 269 -1.52 0.62 12.82
N ASN A 270 -0.84 1.37 11.95
CA ASN A 270 -1.02 1.31 10.50
C ASN A 270 -0.12 0.26 9.82
N ASN A 271 0.47 -0.66 10.59
CA ASN A 271 1.41 -1.67 10.09
C ASN A 271 0.82 -2.50 8.94
N HIS A 272 -0.51 -2.59 8.83
CA HIS A 272 -1.14 -3.29 7.73
C HIS A 272 -0.86 -2.61 6.40
N ALA A 273 -1.17 -1.31 6.25
CA ALA A 273 -0.84 -0.56 5.03
C ALA A 273 0.68 -0.48 4.79
N GLU A 274 1.47 -0.30 5.87
CA GLU A 274 2.94 -0.28 5.78
C GLU A 274 3.50 -1.58 5.19
N ARG A 275 2.98 -2.74 5.58
CA ARG A 275 3.37 -4.04 4.99
C ARG A 275 2.94 -4.17 3.54
N GLN A 276 1.73 -3.72 3.20
CA GLN A 276 1.23 -3.80 1.83
C GLN A 276 2.03 -2.89 0.89
N ILE A 277 2.26 -1.64 1.27
CA ILE A 277 3.00 -0.67 0.43
C ILE A 277 4.48 -1.06 0.28
N ARG A 278 5.04 -1.81 1.23
CA ARG A 278 6.41 -2.33 1.15
C ARG A 278 6.66 -3.16 -0.11
N HIS A 279 5.64 -3.84 -0.62
CA HIS A 279 5.75 -4.56 -1.89
C HIS A 279 6.16 -3.62 -3.02
N TYR A 280 5.51 -2.47 -3.14
CA TYR A 280 5.85 -1.44 -4.11
C TYR A 280 7.22 -0.78 -3.80
N VAL A 281 7.54 -0.53 -2.53
CA VAL A 281 8.84 0.04 -2.13
C VAL A 281 10.00 -0.84 -2.57
N VAL A 282 9.86 -2.16 -2.53
CA VAL A 282 10.87 -3.09 -3.06
C VAL A 282 10.89 -3.06 -4.59
N TYR A 283 9.71 -3.08 -5.24
CA TYR A 283 9.61 -2.99 -6.70
C TYR A 283 10.39 -1.78 -7.25
N ARG A 284 10.16 -0.57 -6.70
CA ARG A 284 10.79 0.65 -7.22
C ARG A 284 12.31 0.67 -7.08
N LYS A 285 12.88 -0.07 -6.11
CA LYS A 285 14.33 -0.20 -5.94
C LYS A 285 14.96 -1.04 -7.03
N ASN A 286 14.24 -2.05 -7.53
CA ASN A 286 14.73 -2.96 -8.57
C ASN A 286 14.49 -2.41 -9.98
N SER A 287 13.36 -1.73 -10.20
CA SER A 287 12.92 -1.28 -11.53
C SER A 287 13.07 0.22 -11.79
N TYR A 288 13.64 0.97 -10.81
CA TYR A 288 13.85 2.42 -10.91
C TYR A 288 12.59 3.19 -11.33
N PHE A 289 11.44 2.84 -10.70
CA PHE A 289 10.13 3.47 -10.90
C PHE A 289 9.49 3.19 -12.28
N THR A 290 8.75 4.15 -12.85
CA THR A 290 8.09 4.01 -14.14
C THR A 290 8.46 5.13 -15.11
N GLN A 291 8.38 4.80 -16.42
CA GLN A 291 8.71 5.74 -17.50
C GLN A 291 7.48 6.14 -18.32
N SER A 292 6.26 5.71 -17.90
CA SER A 292 5.05 5.98 -18.67
C SER A 292 3.77 5.81 -17.84
N LYS A 293 2.67 6.45 -18.29
CA LYS A 293 1.32 6.22 -17.74
C LYS A 293 0.89 4.75 -17.87
N ARG A 294 1.30 4.07 -18.96
CA ARG A 294 1.04 2.61 -19.14
C ARG A 294 1.68 1.79 -18.02
N GLY A 295 2.95 2.10 -17.66
CA GLY A 295 3.65 1.44 -16.56
C GLY A 295 2.94 1.67 -15.22
N ASN A 296 2.50 2.89 -14.94
CA ASN A 296 1.70 3.18 -13.73
C ASN A 296 0.42 2.33 -13.70
N THR A 297 -0.34 2.33 -14.81
CA THR A 297 -1.59 1.56 -14.89
C THR A 297 -1.35 0.06 -14.70
N PHE A 298 -0.26 -0.49 -15.24
CA PHE A 298 0.11 -1.89 -15.01
C PHE A 298 0.36 -2.15 -13.53
N LEU A 299 1.18 -1.33 -12.88
CA LEU A 299 1.52 -1.52 -11.46
C LEU A 299 0.32 -1.33 -10.53
N GLU A 300 -0.51 -0.31 -10.77
CA GLU A 300 -1.75 -0.10 -10.00
C GLU A 300 -2.59 -1.38 -9.98
N ARG A 301 -2.80 -1.97 -11.15
CA ARG A 301 -3.65 -3.14 -11.31
C ARG A 301 -2.99 -4.39 -10.76
N ILE A 302 -1.78 -4.69 -11.22
CA ILE A 302 -1.13 -5.96 -10.89
C ILE A 302 -0.80 -6.08 -9.41
N ILE A 303 -0.33 -5.01 -8.75
CA ILE A 303 -0.01 -5.01 -7.33
C ILE A 303 -1.29 -5.09 -6.49
N SER A 304 -2.34 -4.36 -6.86
CA SER A 304 -3.64 -4.43 -6.17
C SER A 304 -4.21 -5.85 -6.19
N LEU A 305 -4.23 -6.49 -7.36
CA LEU A 305 -4.70 -7.87 -7.50
C LEU A 305 -3.83 -8.84 -6.68
N TYR A 306 -2.51 -8.74 -6.83
CA TYR A 306 -1.57 -9.62 -6.13
C TYR A 306 -1.76 -9.58 -4.61
N LEU A 307 -1.75 -8.36 -4.04
CA LEU A 307 -1.88 -8.17 -2.60
C LEU A 307 -3.24 -8.63 -2.09
N THR A 308 -4.31 -8.35 -2.84
CA THR A 308 -5.67 -8.80 -2.51
C THR A 308 -5.76 -10.32 -2.50
N TRP A 309 -5.25 -11.00 -3.53
CA TRP A 309 -5.25 -12.45 -3.56
C TRP A 309 -4.44 -13.07 -2.43
N LYS A 310 -3.27 -12.49 -2.12
CA LYS A 310 -2.45 -12.95 -0.98
C LYS A 310 -3.18 -12.79 0.36
N GLN A 311 -3.88 -11.68 0.57
CA GLN A 311 -4.68 -11.47 1.78
C GLN A 311 -5.82 -12.49 1.92
N ARG A 312 -6.39 -12.92 0.80
CA ARG A 312 -7.47 -13.92 0.73
C ARG A 312 -6.97 -15.38 0.73
N GLY A 313 -5.67 -15.60 0.84
CA GLY A 313 -5.10 -16.96 0.78
C GLY A 313 -5.19 -17.62 -0.59
N LEU A 314 -5.48 -16.86 -1.65
CA LEU A 314 -5.59 -17.38 -3.01
C LEU A 314 -4.22 -17.48 -3.67
N ASN A 315 -4.08 -18.40 -4.66
CA ASN A 315 -2.88 -18.46 -5.48
C ASN A 315 -2.87 -17.33 -6.52
N PRO A 316 -1.97 -16.32 -6.41
CA PRO A 316 -2.01 -15.16 -7.30
C PRO A 316 -1.74 -15.50 -8.76
N PHE A 317 -0.85 -16.46 -9.04
CA PHE A 317 -0.51 -16.81 -10.42
C PHE A 317 -1.67 -17.50 -11.13
N GLN A 318 -2.34 -18.46 -10.47
CA GLN A 318 -3.49 -19.15 -11.04
C GLN A 318 -4.66 -18.18 -11.32
N ASN A 319 -4.92 -17.26 -10.38
CA ASN A 319 -5.95 -16.25 -10.57
C ASN A 319 -5.58 -15.27 -11.71
N LEU A 320 -4.31 -14.90 -11.83
CA LEU A 320 -3.87 -14.07 -12.96
C LEU A 320 -4.04 -14.80 -14.27
N LEU A 321 -3.62 -16.06 -14.35
CA LEU A 321 -3.74 -16.89 -15.55
C LEU A 321 -5.19 -17.00 -16.01
N SER A 322 -6.13 -17.24 -15.11
CA SER A 322 -7.57 -17.33 -15.44
C SER A 322 -8.15 -16.02 -16.00
N ILE A 323 -7.62 -14.86 -15.58
CA ILE A 323 -8.03 -13.55 -16.13
C ILE A 323 -7.41 -13.30 -17.50
N VAL A 324 -6.18 -13.77 -17.72
CA VAL A 324 -5.43 -13.51 -18.95
C VAL A 324 -5.80 -14.49 -20.07
N SER A 325 -6.25 -15.69 -19.72
CA SER A 325 -6.83 -16.65 -20.66
C SER A 325 -8.15 -16.15 -21.23
#